data_4f91ccdf7b29ef9905071f89462c8a6e
#
_entry.id   4f91ccdf7b29ef9905071f89462c8a6e
#
_cell.length_a   1.000
_cell.length_b   1.000
_cell.length_c   1.000
_cell.angle_alpha   90.00
_cell.angle_beta   90.00
_cell.angle_gamma   90.00
#
_symmetry.space_group_name_H-M   'P 1'
#
loop_
_entity.id
_entity.type
_entity.pdbx_description
1 polymer ?
#
loop_
_entity_poly.entity_id
_entity_poly.type
_entity_poly.pdbx_seq_one_letter_code
_entity_poly.pdbx_strand_id
1 'polypeptide(L)'
;MNWRILTKYKFTSGGFSGGITAEKDPGEKLFCGTPPLPDFMSAHLAYSGRGLIRRIVVGDYSARFGQGTNINTGISRGISLTSPGYLSASDEIKPYTSTQESRFFRGVAAEISIKNLELSMFFSKNHTDATISSESDSSNNYIESFYLAGVHNTPALFRKKDVVSELAYGLTLSYNFNNLRIGLVWSENRFSLPLNLAGNDPEKIFNFTGDRNNIYTIYYNSVVRKILLYGELSSNDNKKLAVIQGISFRPSDRLTINFLFRKYNAGFSTFYGQGPGTGSKTSNETGLLGNFTFEAARHLFISGGCDIQSFPWLKYRCSAPSYGVRQELRIRFMPSEKLSFDASYNYRLSMVDNAATKGIPDQEKVITRTLKSSARYSIQNNLTLGTRIDYKIAYPSGSRGMILFQEINYSFRRVPVTIWARYCIFNTDDWLSRIYTYENDLLYSFSIPALAGEGSRSYVMAKWKISDFAELRIKYGMTSLVAKEKSGENTDEIKMQFRVWF
;
A
#
# COMPACT_ATOMS: atom_id res chain seq x y z
N MET A 1 1.10 -8.55 -27.63
CA MET A 1 2.00 -9.40 -26.80
C MET A 1 1.40 -9.52 -25.40
N ASN A 2 1.12 -10.74 -24.94
CA ASN A 2 0.48 -10.98 -23.63
C ASN A 2 1.48 -11.05 -22.45
N TRP A 3 2.71 -10.60 -22.65
CA TRP A 3 3.75 -10.62 -21.63
C TRP A 3 3.88 -9.26 -20.97
N ARG A 4 4.00 -9.27 -19.63
CA ARG A 4 4.52 -8.15 -18.85
C ARG A 4 6.04 -8.20 -18.91
N ILE A 5 6.67 -7.08 -19.25
CA ILE A 5 8.13 -6.95 -19.31
C ILE A 5 8.55 -5.85 -18.37
N LEU A 6 9.44 -6.17 -17.43
CA LEU A 6 10.01 -5.23 -16.49
C LEU A 6 11.53 -5.26 -16.57
N THR A 7 12.14 -4.12 -16.87
CA THR A 7 13.59 -3.93 -16.90
C THR A 7 13.99 -2.90 -15.85
N LYS A 8 15.03 -3.20 -15.07
CA LYS A 8 15.57 -2.29 -14.06
C LYS A 8 17.08 -2.27 -14.09
N TYR A 9 17.63 -1.06 -14.18
CA TYR A 9 19.03 -0.78 -13.96
C TYR A 9 19.19 0.03 -12.67
N LYS A 10 20.21 -0.30 -11.88
CA LYS A 10 20.59 0.46 -10.69
C LYS A 10 22.09 0.46 -10.56
N PHE A 11 22.64 1.62 -10.20
CA PHE A 11 24.04 1.73 -9.81
C PHE A 11 24.16 2.52 -8.50
N THR A 12 25.23 2.26 -7.77
CA THR A 12 25.58 3.01 -6.56
C THR A 12 27.10 3.11 -6.50
N SER A 13 27.63 4.31 -6.37
CA SER A 13 29.06 4.57 -6.25
C SER A 13 29.32 5.76 -5.35
N GLY A 14 30.00 5.54 -4.23
CA GLY A 14 30.19 6.58 -3.22
C GLY A 14 28.85 7.10 -2.68
N GLY A 15 28.65 8.42 -2.76
CA GLY A 15 27.38 9.08 -2.39
C GLY A 15 26.35 9.11 -3.52
N PHE A 16 26.69 8.68 -4.73
CA PHE A 16 25.80 8.73 -5.89
C PHE A 16 25.06 7.42 -6.10
N SER A 17 23.82 7.52 -6.53
CA SER A 17 23.01 6.39 -6.99
C SER A 17 22.15 6.81 -8.16
N GLY A 18 21.90 5.88 -9.07
CA GLY A 18 21.02 6.14 -10.19
C GLY A 18 20.28 4.87 -10.59
N GLY A 19 19.19 5.03 -11.33
CA GLY A 19 18.43 3.90 -11.81
C GLY A 19 17.45 4.27 -12.90
N ILE A 20 17.13 3.25 -13.70
CA ILE A 20 16.11 3.31 -14.75
C ILE A 20 15.20 2.11 -14.55
N THR A 21 13.90 2.36 -14.60
CA THR A 21 12.86 1.32 -14.61
C THR A 21 12.03 1.51 -15.87
N ALA A 22 11.82 0.46 -16.64
CA ALA A 22 10.97 0.45 -17.82
C ALA A 22 10.00 -0.72 -17.72
N GLU A 23 8.72 -0.48 -17.97
CA GLU A 23 7.66 -1.47 -17.86
C GLU A 23 6.73 -1.41 -19.07
N LYS A 24 6.19 -2.56 -19.40
CA LYS A 24 5.14 -2.79 -20.38
C LYS A 24 4.18 -3.84 -19.84
N ASP A 25 2.92 -3.51 -19.76
CA ASP A 25 1.88 -4.43 -19.31
C ASP A 25 1.36 -5.36 -20.43
N PRO A 26 0.67 -6.48 -20.07
CA PRO A 26 0.06 -7.35 -21.06
C PRO A 26 -0.94 -6.60 -21.95
N GLY A 27 -0.85 -6.83 -23.26
CA GLY A 27 -1.72 -6.18 -24.24
C GLY A 27 -1.21 -4.85 -24.79
N GLU A 28 -0.23 -4.23 -24.17
CA GLU A 28 0.38 -2.98 -24.64
C GLU A 28 1.42 -3.19 -25.73
N LYS A 29 1.77 -2.11 -26.43
CA LYS A 29 2.88 -2.08 -27.39
C LYS A 29 4.20 -2.00 -26.63
N LEU A 30 5.26 -2.65 -27.13
CA LEU A 30 6.57 -2.59 -26.51
C LEU A 30 7.16 -1.18 -26.52
N PHE A 31 6.92 -0.46 -27.60
CA PHE A 31 7.32 0.93 -27.78
C PHE A 31 6.15 1.72 -28.35
N CYS A 32 5.88 2.89 -27.79
CA CYS A 32 4.84 3.80 -28.22
C CYS A 32 5.33 5.26 -28.11
N GLY A 33 4.68 6.16 -28.86
CA GLY A 33 5.01 7.59 -28.85
C GLY A 33 6.18 7.97 -29.73
N THR A 34 6.58 9.25 -29.63
CA THR A 34 7.74 9.82 -30.33
C THR A 34 8.51 10.68 -29.32
N PRO A 35 9.69 10.23 -28.86
CA PRO A 35 10.42 9.01 -29.25
C PRO A 35 9.74 7.72 -28.82
N PRO A 36 10.04 6.57 -29.46
CA PRO A 36 9.46 5.27 -29.12
C PRO A 36 9.99 4.79 -27.76
N LEU A 37 9.16 4.87 -26.70
CA LEU A 37 9.50 4.46 -25.35
C LEU A 37 8.53 3.39 -24.87
N PRO A 38 8.89 2.57 -23.85
CA PRO A 38 7.96 1.71 -23.13
C PRO A 38 6.80 2.53 -22.54
N ASP A 39 5.68 1.86 -22.26
CA ASP A 39 4.49 2.55 -21.74
C ASP A 39 4.79 3.30 -20.45
N PHE A 40 5.47 2.68 -19.52
CA PHE A 40 5.99 3.32 -18.32
C PHE A 40 7.53 3.36 -18.33
N MET A 41 8.07 4.53 -18.02
CA MET A 41 9.50 4.73 -17.83
C MET A 41 9.75 5.68 -16.65
N SER A 42 10.64 5.27 -15.76
CA SER A 42 11.11 6.05 -14.61
C SER A 42 12.63 6.07 -14.58
N ALA A 43 13.22 7.23 -14.34
CA ALA A 43 14.65 7.40 -14.19
C ALA A 43 14.99 8.39 -13.06
N HIS A 44 16.11 8.15 -12.39
CA HIS A 44 16.59 9.05 -11.34
C HIS A 44 18.11 9.04 -11.25
N LEU A 45 18.63 10.16 -10.76
CA LEU A 45 19.99 10.31 -10.26
C LEU A 45 19.91 10.96 -8.88
N ALA A 46 20.60 10.41 -7.89
CA ALA A 46 20.60 10.92 -6.54
C ALA A 46 21.99 10.99 -5.94
N TYR A 47 22.20 12.01 -5.15
CA TYR A 47 23.36 12.18 -4.28
C TYR A 47 22.90 12.11 -2.82
N SER A 48 23.63 11.39 -1.99
CA SER A 48 23.43 11.31 -0.53
C SER A 48 24.73 11.62 0.17
N GLY A 49 24.72 12.70 0.98
CA GLY A 49 25.88 13.19 1.71
C GLY A 49 25.69 13.15 3.22
N ARG A 50 26.80 13.38 3.95
CA ARG A 50 26.80 13.50 5.42
C ARG A 50 26.95 14.95 5.90
N GLY A 51 27.21 15.91 4.99
CA GLY A 51 27.40 17.33 5.27
C GLY A 51 26.09 18.12 5.29
N LEU A 52 26.19 19.39 4.89
CA LEU A 52 25.06 20.32 4.73
C LEU A 52 23.96 19.74 3.82
N ILE A 53 24.36 19.22 2.68
CA ILE A 53 23.47 18.57 1.72
C ILE A 53 23.34 17.11 2.13
N ARG A 54 22.16 16.72 2.59
CA ARG A 54 21.84 15.34 2.96
C ARG A 54 21.46 14.52 1.75
N ARG A 55 20.68 15.11 0.84
CA ARG A 55 20.21 14.45 -0.37
C ARG A 55 19.85 15.44 -1.46
N ILE A 56 20.14 15.08 -2.68
CA ILE A 56 19.57 15.69 -3.90
C ILE A 56 19.10 14.54 -4.78
N VAL A 57 17.91 14.68 -5.35
CA VAL A 57 17.38 13.73 -6.34
C VAL A 57 16.92 14.53 -7.55
N VAL A 58 17.33 14.07 -8.73
CA VAL A 58 16.89 14.57 -10.04
C VAL A 58 16.23 13.41 -10.78
N GLY A 59 15.09 13.66 -11.42
CA GLY A 59 14.25 12.66 -12.06
C GLY A 59 13.10 12.22 -11.16
N ASP A 60 12.84 10.93 -11.09
CA ASP A 60 11.68 10.39 -10.37
C ASP A 60 12.01 10.08 -8.91
N TYR A 61 11.17 10.56 -8.00
CA TYR A 61 11.34 10.38 -6.57
C TYR A 61 10.02 10.23 -5.82
N SER A 62 10.09 9.67 -4.63
CA SER A 62 9.02 9.60 -3.65
C SER A 62 9.35 10.49 -2.46
N ALA A 63 8.33 11.09 -1.84
CA ALA A 63 8.48 11.89 -0.64
C ALA A 63 7.45 11.51 0.41
N ARG A 64 7.84 11.65 1.68
CA ARG A 64 6.96 11.48 2.83
C ARG A 64 7.38 12.44 3.93
N PHE A 65 6.41 13.18 4.49
CA PHE A 65 6.63 14.14 5.57
C PHE A 65 5.57 13.96 6.66
N GLY A 66 6.00 14.14 7.92
CA GLY A 66 5.14 13.96 9.08
C GLY A 66 4.49 12.58 9.17
N GLN A 67 3.21 12.54 9.48
CA GLN A 67 2.39 11.30 9.49
C GLN A 67 1.75 10.99 8.14
N GLY A 68 1.96 11.86 7.15
CA GLY A 68 1.63 11.64 5.76
C GLY A 68 0.23 12.06 5.33
N THR A 69 -0.48 12.89 6.08
CA THR A 69 -1.78 13.40 5.64
C THR A 69 -1.66 14.35 4.45
N ASN A 70 -0.54 15.08 4.34
CA ASN A 70 -0.25 15.97 3.23
C ASN A 70 0.49 15.23 2.10
N ILE A 71 1.70 14.73 2.40
CA ILE A 71 2.55 14.02 1.43
C ILE A 71 3.02 12.70 2.00
N ASN A 72 2.67 11.64 1.30
CA ASN A 72 3.14 10.28 1.49
C ASN A 72 2.95 9.49 0.20
N THR A 73 3.90 9.58 -0.73
CA THR A 73 3.86 8.85 -2.00
C THR A 73 4.38 7.41 -1.87
N GLY A 74 4.77 6.99 -0.66
CA GLY A 74 5.23 5.64 -0.39
C GLY A 74 4.10 4.61 -0.36
N ILE A 75 4.47 3.36 -0.13
CA ILE A 75 3.49 2.28 0.01
C ILE A 75 2.69 2.49 1.30
N SER A 76 1.37 2.56 1.19
CA SER A 76 0.48 2.50 2.34
C SER A 76 0.49 1.09 2.93
N ARG A 77 0.88 1.00 4.19
CA ARG A 77 0.84 -0.26 4.92
C ARG A 77 -0.51 -0.50 5.62
N GLY A 78 -1.42 0.46 5.51
CA GLY A 78 -2.66 0.44 6.27
C GLY A 78 -2.41 0.50 7.78
N ILE A 79 -3.48 0.36 8.56
CA ILE A 79 -3.41 0.31 10.02
C ILE A 79 -3.23 -1.15 10.47
N SER A 80 -2.12 -1.43 11.17
CA SER A 80 -1.90 -2.74 11.81
C SER A 80 -2.56 -2.78 13.18
N LEU A 81 -3.25 -3.88 13.48
CA LEU A 81 -3.87 -4.13 14.78
C LEU A 81 -2.95 -4.87 15.76
N THR A 82 -1.84 -5.42 15.27
CA THR A 82 -0.95 -6.27 16.07
C THR A 82 0.52 -5.83 16.06
N SER A 83 0.81 -4.68 15.44
CA SER A 83 2.17 -4.12 15.39
C SER A 83 2.22 -2.75 16.06
N PRO A 84 3.22 -2.48 16.89
CA PRO A 84 3.48 -1.13 17.36
C PRO A 84 3.94 -0.27 16.18
N GLY A 85 3.44 0.95 16.08
CA GLY A 85 4.02 1.92 15.17
C GLY A 85 3.16 2.29 13.97
N TYR A 86 2.48 3.39 14.14
CA TYR A 86 1.85 4.21 13.10
C TYR A 86 2.70 5.44 12.81
N LEU A 87 3.74 5.63 13.59
CA LEU A 87 4.66 6.75 13.43
C LEU A 87 5.35 6.63 12.08
N SER A 88 5.30 7.69 11.29
CA SER A 88 6.19 7.86 10.16
C SER A 88 7.63 7.87 10.68
N ALA A 89 8.48 7.01 10.16
CA ALA A 89 9.82 6.81 10.70
C ALA A 89 10.68 8.07 10.62
N SER A 90 10.54 8.87 9.56
CA SER A 90 11.23 10.15 9.34
C SER A 90 10.67 10.85 8.12
N ASP A 91 10.89 12.15 8.02
CA ASP A 91 10.74 12.84 6.74
C ASP A 91 11.78 12.30 5.79
N GLU A 92 11.38 12.03 4.56
CA GLU A 92 12.26 11.36 3.65
C GLU A 92 11.91 11.64 2.19
N ILE A 93 12.94 11.95 1.40
CA ILE A 93 12.91 11.97 -0.05
C ILE A 93 13.74 10.78 -0.54
N LYS A 94 13.18 9.93 -1.39
CA LYS A 94 13.86 8.74 -1.93
C LYS A 94 13.76 8.70 -3.44
N PRO A 95 14.81 8.24 -4.15
CA PRO A 95 14.69 7.85 -5.55
C PRO A 95 13.54 6.89 -5.78
N TYR A 96 12.75 7.11 -6.83
CA TYR A 96 11.66 6.22 -7.19
C TYR A 96 12.17 4.99 -7.92
N THR A 97 11.72 3.83 -7.52
CA THR A 97 12.14 2.54 -8.09
C THR A 97 10.99 1.55 -8.23
N SER A 98 9.74 2.01 -8.03
CA SER A 98 8.54 1.20 -8.20
C SER A 98 8.09 1.21 -9.67
N THR A 99 7.09 0.41 -9.96
CA THR A 99 6.37 0.37 -11.24
C THR A 99 4.96 0.95 -11.12
N GLN A 100 4.61 1.55 -9.99
CA GLN A 100 3.32 2.22 -9.83
C GLN A 100 3.36 3.58 -10.54
N GLU A 101 2.53 3.81 -11.53
CA GLU A 101 2.59 4.95 -12.44
C GLU A 101 2.01 6.25 -11.87
N SER A 102 1.22 6.16 -10.79
CA SER A 102 0.39 7.28 -10.34
C SER A 102 0.85 7.97 -9.05
N ARG A 103 1.89 7.50 -8.36
CA ARG A 103 2.24 8.02 -7.02
C ARG A 103 3.74 8.26 -6.85
N PHE A 104 4.25 9.15 -7.66
CA PHE A 104 5.63 9.63 -7.57
C PHE A 104 5.72 11.07 -8.09
N PHE A 105 6.81 11.73 -7.77
CA PHE A 105 7.16 13.05 -8.27
C PHE A 105 8.23 12.94 -9.34
N ARG A 106 8.16 13.80 -10.34
CA ARG A 106 9.13 13.87 -11.47
C ARG A 106 9.71 15.26 -11.56
N GLY A 107 10.98 15.43 -11.20
CA GLY A 107 11.64 16.73 -11.21
C GLY A 107 12.88 16.76 -10.32
N VAL A 108 12.91 17.65 -9.32
CA VAL A 108 14.07 17.85 -8.44
C VAL A 108 13.62 17.95 -6.99
N ALA A 109 14.40 17.34 -6.09
CA ALA A 109 14.20 17.48 -4.67
C ALA A 109 15.54 17.55 -3.92
N ALA A 110 15.57 18.28 -2.81
CA ALA A 110 16.76 18.45 -1.99
C ALA A 110 16.42 18.40 -0.49
N GLU A 111 17.32 17.81 0.28
CA GLU A 111 17.30 17.79 1.74
C GLU A 111 18.60 18.44 2.27
N ILE A 112 18.45 19.47 3.08
CA ILE A 112 19.52 20.24 3.69
C ILE A 112 19.40 20.13 5.20
N SER A 113 20.52 19.91 5.90
CA SER A 113 20.56 19.83 7.36
C SER A 113 21.62 20.78 7.91
N ILE A 114 21.19 21.70 8.77
CA ILE A 114 22.04 22.67 9.44
C ILE A 114 21.85 22.48 10.94
N LYS A 115 22.78 21.80 11.61
CA LYS A 115 22.67 21.43 13.03
C LYS A 115 21.35 20.66 13.27
N ASN A 116 20.41 21.27 13.99
CA ASN A 116 19.13 20.71 14.37
C ASN A 116 18.00 21.08 13.41
N LEU A 117 18.27 21.92 12.41
CA LEU A 117 17.31 22.36 11.41
C LEU A 117 17.45 21.51 10.16
N GLU A 118 16.32 20.95 9.68
CA GLU A 118 16.24 20.21 8.44
C GLU A 118 15.24 20.91 7.51
N LEU A 119 15.69 21.16 6.29
CA LEU A 119 14.92 21.78 5.23
C LEU A 119 14.83 20.79 4.06
N SER A 120 13.62 20.49 3.61
CA SER A 120 13.40 19.73 2.39
C SER A 120 12.57 20.54 1.41
N MET A 121 12.96 20.52 0.15
CA MET A 121 12.27 21.20 -0.95
C MET A 121 12.05 20.21 -2.07
N PHE A 122 10.92 20.31 -2.74
CA PHE A 122 10.64 19.49 -3.90
C PHE A 122 9.86 20.28 -4.96
N PHE A 123 10.13 19.91 -6.20
CA PHE A 123 9.46 20.41 -7.38
C PHE A 123 9.24 19.25 -8.35
N SER A 124 8.02 19.12 -8.84
CA SER A 124 7.61 18.09 -9.78
C SER A 124 6.74 18.65 -10.87
N LYS A 125 7.05 18.30 -12.11
CA LYS A 125 6.19 18.49 -13.26
C LYS A 125 5.99 17.11 -13.91
N ASN A 126 4.77 16.61 -13.84
CA ASN A 126 4.43 15.29 -14.35
C ASN A 126 3.19 15.37 -15.25
N HIS A 127 2.95 14.31 -16.01
CA HIS A 127 1.70 14.11 -16.73
C HIS A 127 0.94 12.98 -16.06
N THR A 128 -0.37 13.09 -15.97
CA THR A 128 -1.23 12.12 -15.33
C THR A 128 -2.34 11.67 -16.26
N ASP A 129 -2.72 10.42 -16.12
CA ASP A 129 -3.81 9.83 -16.87
C ASP A 129 -5.13 10.27 -16.30
N ALA A 130 -6.05 10.68 -17.15
CA ALA A 130 -7.35 11.17 -16.72
C ALA A 130 -8.46 10.94 -17.75
N THR A 131 -9.69 10.98 -17.27
CA THR A 131 -10.88 11.16 -18.10
C THR A 131 -11.21 12.63 -18.14
N ILE A 132 -11.25 13.19 -19.34
CA ILE A 132 -11.64 14.57 -19.60
C ILE A 132 -13.07 14.58 -20.10
N SER A 133 -13.90 15.45 -19.55
CA SER A 133 -15.27 15.72 -19.96
C SER A 133 -15.43 17.20 -20.27
N SER A 134 -16.43 17.55 -21.10
CA SER A 134 -16.82 18.92 -21.41
C SER A 134 -18.23 19.21 -20.87
N GLU A 135 -18.48 20.42 -20.42
CA GLU A 135 -19.84 20.85 -20.09
C GLU A 135 -20.69 20.94 -21.37
N SER A 136 -21.95 20.55 -21.28
CA SER A 136 -22.87 20.39 -22.42
C SER A 136 -23.07 21.71 -23.22
N ASP A 137 -22.88 22.86 -22.58
CA ASP A 137 -23.12 24.18 -23.14
C ASP A 137 -21.86 25.07 -23.25
N SER A 138 -20.69 24.54 -22.89
CA SER A 138 -19.43 25.28 -22.93
C SER A 138 -18.30 24.43 -23.52
N SER A 139 -17.37 25.10 -24.22
CA SER A 139 -16.12 24.46 -24.68
C SER A 139 -15.11 24.21 -23.57
N ASN A 140 -15.51 24.34 -22.31
CA ASN A 140 -14.64 24.20 -21.16
C ASN A 140 -14.46 22.74 -20.79
N ASN A 141 -13.27 22.22 -21.01
CA ASN A 141 -12.88 20.90 -20.59
C ASN A 141 -12.52 20.89 -19.10
N TYR A 142 -12.89 19.81 -18.41
CA TYR A 142 -12.50 19.57 -17.02
C TYR A 142 -12.11 18.11 -16.80
N ILE A 143 -11.34 17.86 -15.73
CA ILE A 143 -10.94 16.53 -15.31
C ILE A 143 -12.08 15.93 -14.47
N GLU A 144 -12.70 14.86 -14.99
CA GLU A 144 -13.76 14.12 -14.29
C GLU A 144 -13.20 13.10 -13.30
N SER A 145 -12.12 12.40 -13.68
CA SER A 145 -11.48 11.41 -12.84
C SER A 145 -10.04 11.13 -13.26
N PHE A 146 -9.18 10.77 -12.30
CA PHE A 146 -7.85 10.24 -12.59
C PHE A 146 -7.90 8.74 -12.89
N TYR A 147 -7.10 8.30 -13.85
CA TYR A 147 -6.93 6.89 -14.17
C TYR A 147 -5.63 6.38 -13.53
N LEU A 148 -5.75 5.70 -12.37
CA LEU A 148 -4.59 5.33 -11.54
C LEU A 148 -4.03 3.93 -11.83
N ALA A 149 -4.65 3.16 -12.73
CA ALA A 149 -4.25 1.79 -13.01
C ALA A 149 -3.02 1.68 -13.92
N GLY A 150 -2.76 2.70 -14.75
CA GLY A 150 -1.59 2.74 -15.65
C GLY A 150 -1.62 1.76 -16.82
N VAL A 151 -2.69 0.98 -17.04
CA VAL A 151 -2.78 -0.03 -18.11
C VAL A 151 -3.39 0.57 -19.37
N HIS A 152 -2.66 0.58 -20.49
CA HIS A 152 -3.08 1.20 -21.76
C HIS A 152 -3.26 0.19 -22.90
N ASN A 153 -3.87 -0.95 -22.60
CA ASN A 153 -4.02 -2.09 -23.53
C ASN A 153 -5.21 -1.98 -24.52
N THR A 154 -6.04 -0.93 -24.42
CA THR A 154 -7.13 -0.66 -25.36
C THR A 154 -7.06 0.77 -25.88
N PRO A 155 -7.63 1.06 -27.09
CA PRO A 155 -7.67 2.43 -27.62
C PRO A 155 -8.37 3.43 -26.69
N ALA A 156 -9.39 3.00 -25.94
CA ALA A 156 -10.10 3.84 -24.99
C ALA A 156 -9.25 4.20 -23.77
N LEU A 157 -8.45 3.25 -23.25
CA LEU A 157 -7.52 3.50 -22.15
C LEU A 157 -6.32 4.31 -22.61
N PHE A 158 -5.80 4.06 -23.81
CA PHE A 158 -4.70 4.84 -24.39
C PHE A 158 -5.04 6.34 -24.57
N ARG A 159 -6.31 6.68 -24.83
CA ARG A 159 -6.76 8.09 -24.91
C ARG A 159 -6.73 8.82 -23.57
N LYS A 160 -6.64 8.11 -22.45
CA LYS A 160 -6.55 8.70 -21.10
C LYS A 160 -5.11 8.97 -20.68
N LYS A 161 -4.13 8.45 -21.42
CA LYS A 161 -2.73 8.50 -21.07
C LYS A 161 -2.18 9.93 -21.19
N ASP A 162 -1.47 10.38 -20.14
CA ASP A 162 -0.70 11.62 -20.09
C ASP A 162 -1.45 12.91 -20.50
N VAL A 163 -2.79 12.93 -20.37
CA VAL A 163 -3.64 14.02 -20.89
C VAL A 163 -3.68 15.27 -20.01
N VAL A 164 -3.23 15.20 -18.77
CA VAL A 164 -3.22 16.30 -17.81
C VAL A 164 -1.81 16.58 -17.33
N SER A 165 -1.36 17.83 -17.45
CA SER A 165 -0.11 18.27 -16.81
C SER A 165 -0.38 18.67 -15.37
N GLU A 166 0.40 18.11 -14.45
CA GLU A 166 0.40 18.43 -13.03
C GLU A 166 1.73 19.07 -12.63
N LEU A 167 1.64 20.16 -11.90
CA LEU A 167 2.74 20.83 -11.21
C LEU A 167 2.55 20.66 -9.71
N ALA A 168 3.50 20.01 -9.03
CA ALA A 168 3.49 19.85 -7.58
C ALA A 168 4.81 20.36 -6.98
N TYR A 169 4.73 21.18 -5.94
CA TYR A 169 5.90 21.67 -5.24
C TYR A 169 5.61 21.93 -3.77
N GLY A 170 6.65 22.00 -2.98
CA GLY A 170 6.49 22.24 -1.55
C GLY A 170 7.79 22.35 -0.80
N LEU A 171 7.61 22.70 0.47
CA LEU A 171 8.67 22.96 1.44
C LEU A 171 8.33 22.27 2.76
N THR A 172 9.35 21.67 3.36
CA THR A 172 9.27 21.15 4.72
C THR A 172 10.38 21.74 5.55
N LEU A 173 10.04 22.28 6.71
CA LEU A 173 10.98 22.79 7.68
C LEU A 173 10.76 22.05 9.00
N SER A 174 11.78 21.37 9.52
CA SER A 174 11.70 20.72 10.81
C SER A 174 12.89 21.08 11.71
N TYR A 175 12.61 21.15 13.00
CA TYR A 175 13.61 21.42 14.02
C TYR A 175 13.61 20.32 15.08
N ASN A 176 14.79 19.78 15.35
CA ASN A 176 15.03 18.75 16.34
C ASN A 176 15.53 19.36 17.64
N PHE A 177 14.66 19.45 18.65
CA PHE A 177 15.07 19.63 20.04
C PHE A 177 15.53 18.26 20.60
N ASN A 178 16.07 18.24 21.82
CA ASN A 178 16.58 16.98 22.40
C ASN A 178 15.61 15.80 22.26
N ASN A 179 14.38 15.97 22.75
CA ASN A 179 13.35 14.91 22.78
C ASN A 179 12.11 15.24 21.96
N LEU A 180 12.11 16.37 21.24
CA LEU A 180 10.99 16.90 20.51
C LEU A 180 11.42 17.28 19.10
N ARG A 181 10.75 16.78 18.09
CA ARG A 181 10.81 17.27 16.71
C ARG A 181 9.51 17.96 16.38
N ILE A 182 9.60 19.17 15.84
CA ILE A 182 8.45 19.90 15.28
C ILE A 182 8.76 20.17 13.82
N GLY A 183 7.76 20.01 12.97
CA GLY A 183 7.90 20.29 11.54
C GLY A 183 6.67 20.98 10.95
N LEU A 184 6.93 21.77 9.93
CA LEU A 184 5.96 22.45 9.09
C LEU A 184 6.09 21.92 7.67
N VAL A 185 5.00 21.66 6.99
CA VAL A 185 4.95 21.27 5.58
C VAL A 185 3.97 22.16 4.86
N TRP A 186 4.40 22.71 3.74
CA TRP A 186 3.54 23.34 2.77
C TRP A 186 3.69 22.63 1.43
N SER A 187 2.58 22.41 0.75
CA SER A 187 2.58 21.88 -0.61
C SER A 187 1.47 22.49 -1.45
N GLU A 188 1.73 22.61 -2.73
CA GLU A 188 0.76 23.06 -3.72
C GLU A 188 0.75 22.10 -4.92
N ASN A 189 -0.47 21.75 -5.38
CA ASN A 189 -0.71 21.05 -6.62
C ASN A 189 -1.49 21.98 -7.56
N ARG A 190 -1.04 22.06 -8.83
CA ARG A 190 -1.74 22.77 -9.92
C ARG A 190 -1.93 21.84 -11.11
N PHE A 191 -3.09 21.91 -11.72
CA PHE A 191 -3.45 21.10 -12.87
C PHE A 191 -3.70 21.99 -14.09
N SER A 192 -3.39 21.47 -15.28
CA SER A 192 -3.59 22.20 -16.54
C SER A 192 -5.06 22.42 -16.90
N LEU A 193 -5.96 21.66 -16.30
CA LEU A 193 -7.40 21.79 -16.43
C LEU A 193 -8.04 21.77 -15.04
N PRO A 194 -9.17 22.45 -14.84
CA PRO A 194 -9.89 22.37 -13.57
C PRO A 194 -10.41 20.95 -13.35
N LEU A 195 -10.37 20.51 -12.10
CA LEU A 195 -10.99 19.26 -11.66
C LEU A 195 -12.44 19.51 -11.27
N ASN A 196 -13.30 18.61 -11.68
CA ASN A 196 -14.66 18.47 -11.16
C ASN A 196 -14.87 17.01 -10.73
N LEU A 197 -14.18 16.62 -9.65
CA LEU A 197 -14.26 15.26 -9.11
C LEU A 197 -15.54 15.01 -8.30
N ALA A 198 -16.30 16.07 -8.01
CA ALA A 198 -17.57 15.99 -7.32
C ALA A 198 -18.67 15.35 -8.20
N GLY A 199 -18.79 15.82 -9.43
CA GLY A 199 -19.85 15.36 -10.33
C GLY A 199 -21.25 15.52 -9.71
N ASN A 200 -22.22 14.76 -10.20
CA ASN A 200 -23.61 14.74 -9.69
C ASN A 200 -23.88 13.63 -8.67
N ASP A 201 -22.85 12.89 -8.28
CA ASP A 201 -22.97 11.78 -7.33
C ASP A 201 -22.94 12.31 -5.89
N PRO A 202 -23.99 12.09 -5.09
CA PRO A 202 -24.02 12.55 -3.69
C PRO A 202 -22.84 12.05 -2.84
N GLU A 203 -22.28 10.89 -3.15
CA GLU A 203 -21.06 10.38 -2.47
C GLU A 203 -19.87 11.32 -2.68
N LYS A 204 -19.82 12.00 -3.83
CA LYS A 204 -18.65 12.76 -4.29
C LYS A 204 -18.74 14.26 -4.07
N ILE A 205 -19.83 14.81 -3.52
CA ILE A 205 -20.04 16.27 -3.42
C ILE A 205 -18.93 17.00 -2.65
N PHE A 206 -18.21 16.32 -1.78
CA PHE A 206 -17.06 16.87 -1.05
C PHE A 206 -15.71 16.61 -1.75
N ASN A 207 -15.69 15.94 -2.89
CA ASN A 207 -14.46 15.78 -3.66
C ASN A 207 -13.99 17.14 -4.20
N PHE A 208 -12.71 17.20 -4.49
CA PHE A 208 -12.05 18.43 -4.90
C PHE A 208 -12.62 18.97 -6.23
N THR A 209 -12.80 20.30 -6.27
CA THR A 209 -13.12 21.09 -7.48
C THR A 209 -12.14 22.24 -7.59
N GLY A 210 -11.72 22.59 -8.81
CA GLY A 210 -10.74 23.65 -9.10
C GLY A 210 -9.44 23.09 -9.68
N ASP A 211 -8.50 23.97 -9.94
CA ASP A 211 -7.22 23.65 -10.59
C ASP A 211 -6.01 23.74 -9.65
N ARG A 212 -6.22 24.25 -8.42
CA ARG A 212 -5.16 24.50 -7.44
C ARG A 212 -5.56 24.02 -6.05
N ASN A 213 -4.69 23.27 -5.39
CA ASN A 213 -4.88 22.78 -4.01
C ASN A 213 -3.63 23.05 -3.17
N ASN A 214 -3.76 23.88 -2.13
CA ASN A 214 -2.72 24.11 -1.12
C ASN A 214 -3.02 23.33 0.15
N ILE A 215 -1.97 22.78 0.77
CA ILE A 215 -2.08 22.11 2.06
C ILE A 215 -0.98 22.63 2.98
N TYR A 216 -1.36 23.01 4.18
CA TYR A 216 -0.50 23.45 5.27
C TYR A 216 -0.57 22.42 6.39
N THR A 217 0.58 22.01 6.90
CA THR A 217 0.66 20.94 7.92
C THR A 217 1.64 21.35 9.00
N ILE A 218 1.26 21.11 10.25
CA ILE A 218 2.17 21.09 11.40
C ILE A 218 2.16 19.68 11.99
N TYR A 219 3.33 19.18 12.33
CA TYR A 219 3.47 17.89 12.99
C TYR A 219 4.50 17.93 14.10
N TYR A 220 4.41 16.97 15.01
CA TYR A 220 5.40 16.80 16.06
C TYR A 220 5.61 15.34 16.42
N ASN A 221 6.80 15.03 16.93
CA ASN A 221 7.17 13.76 17.54
C ASN A 221 7.94 14.07 18.83
N SER A 222 7.56 13.49 19.94
CA SER A 222 8.19 13.72 21.24
C SER A 222 8.38 12.43 22.00
N VAL A 223 9.57 12.23 22.57
CA VAL A 223 9.87 11.08 23.44
C VAL A 223 10.05 11.59 24.86
N VAL A 224 9.13 11.25 25.76
CA VAL A 224 9.22 11.61 27.17
C VAL A 224 9.29 10.31 27.98
N ARG A 225 10.47 9.98 28.50
CA ARG A 225 10.74 8.73 29.20
C ARG A 225 10.35 7.51 28.33
N LYS A 226 9.30 6.78 28.72
CA LYS A 226 8.79 5.58 28.07
C LYS A 226 7.56 5.84 27.16
N ILE A 227 7.25 7.11 26.92
CA ILE A 227 6.10 7.55 26.13
C ILE A 227 6.62 8.25 24.88
N LEU A 228 6.16 7.78 23.72
CA LEU A 228 6.28 8.47 22.44
C LEU A 228 4.94 9.12 22.14
N LEU A 229 4.93 10.44 22.01
CA LEU A 229 3.80 11.24 21.57
C LEU A 229 4.06 11.72 20.14
N TYR A 230 3.06 11.65 19.28
CA TYR A 230 3.14 12.19 17.94
C TYR A 230 1.80 12.70 17.45
N GLY A 231 1.83 13.71 16.62
CA GLY A 231 0.62 14.28 16.07
C GLY A 231 0.85 15.05 14.80
N GLU A 232 -0.22 15.28 14.06
CA GLU A 232 -0.23 16.05 12.82
C GLU A 232 -1.58 16.72 12.64
N LEU A 233 -1.53 17.99 12.23
CA LEU A 233 -2.69 18.78 11.82
C LEU A 233 -2.43 19.34 10.44
N SER A 234 -3.26 18.98 9.49
CA SER A 234 -3.24 19.51 8.12
C SER A 234 -4.52 20.26 7.80
N SER A 235 -4.40 21.32 7.03
CA SER A 235 -5.52 22.12 6.53
C SER A 235 -5.34 22.42 5.05
N ASN A 236 -6.39 22.29 4.25
CA ASN A 236 -6.41 22.78 2.87
C ASN A 236 -6.97 24.21 2.78
N ASP A 237 -6.93 24.82 1.59
CA ASP A 237 -7.44 26.18 1.33
C ASP A 237 -8.89 26.37 1.79
N ASN A 238 -9.72 25.34 1.69
CA ASN A 238 -11.11 25.36 2.13
C ASN A 238 -11.28 25.17 3.65
N LYS A 239 -10.20 25.29 4.43
CA LYS A 239 -10.15 25.14 5.90
C LYS A 239 -10.70 23.78 6.38
N LYS A 240 -10.64 22.75 5.53
CA LYS A 240 -10.97 21.39 5.92
C LYS A 240 -9.74 20.74 6.56
N LEU A 241 -9.96 20.02 7.66
CA LEU A 241 -8.88 19.54 8.52
C LEU A 241 -8.69 18.03 8.43
N ALA A 242 -7.42 17.62 8.53
CA ALA A 242 -7.01 16.27 8.86
C ALA A 242 -6.18 16.30 10.14
N VAL A 243 -6.56 15.52 11.13
CA VAL A 243 -5.95 15.47 12.46
C VAL A 243 -5.53 14.06 12.78
N ILE A 244 -4.32 13.91 13.29
CA ILE A 244 -3.77 12.66 13.84
C ILE A 244 -3.18 12.96 15.19
N GLN A 245 -3.47 12.11 16.18
CA GLN A 245 -2.82 12.12 17.48
C GLN A 245 -2.54 10.69 17.90
N GLY A 246 -1.29 10.38 18.22
CA GLY A 246 -0.88 9.06 18.66
C GLY A 246 -0.06 9.09 19.94
N ILE A 247 -0.15 8.01 20.68
CA ILE A 247 0.61 7.73 21.90
C ILE A 247 1.10 6.30 21.81
N SER A 248 2.39 6.10 22.05
CA SER A 248 2.98 4.79 22.26
C SER A 248 3.62 4.75 23.64
N PHE A 249 3.19 3.82 24.47
CA PHE A 249 3.66 3.66 25.84
C PHE A 249 4.32 2.30 26.01
N ARG A 250 5.55 2.29 26.52
CA ARG A 250 6.35 1.09 26.74
C ARG A 250 6.70 0.96 28.25
N PRO A 251 5.76 0.50 29.08
CA PRO A 251 5.96 0.41 30.54
C PRO A 251 7.10 -0.54 30.90
N SER A 252 7.29 -1.61 30.13
CA SER A 252 8.39 -2.56 30.28
C SER A 252 8.93 -2.98 28.90
N ASP A 253 10.04 -3.70 28.88
CA ASP A 253 10.61 -4.23 27.63
C ASP A 253 9.72 -5.30 26.98
N ARG A 254 8.79 -5.87 27.75
CA ARG A 254 7.87 -6.93 27.31
C ARG A 254 6.50 -6.39 26.85
N LEU A 255 6.16 -5.14 27.16
CA LEU A 255 4.83 -4.60 26.87
C LEU A 255 4.93 -3.26 26.13
N THR A 256 4.28 -3.18 24.99
CA THR A 256 4.03 -1.94 24.25
C THR A 256 2.55 -1.77 24.04
N ILE A 257 2.01 -0.59 24.32
CA ILE A 257 0.62 -0.20 24.15
C ILE A 257 0.58 1.05 23.26
N ASN A 258 -0.28 1.07 22.26
CA ASN A 258 -0.42 2.20 21.37
C ASN A 258 -1.88 2.62 21.25
N PHE A 259 -2.10 3.93 21.16
CA PHE A 259 -3.37 4.54 20.82
C PHE A 259 -3.16 5.51 19.66
N LEU A 260 -4.11 5.54 18.73
CA LEU A 260 -4.13 6.45 17.61
C LEU A 260 -5.54 6.97 17.40
N PHE A 261 -5.70 8.28 17.54
CA PHE A 261 -6.89 9.01 17.11
C PHE A 261 -6.63 9.63 15.74
N ARG A 262 -7.63 9.58 14.86
CA ARG A 262 -7.60 10.26 13.56
C ARG A 262 -8.96 10.83 13.22
N LYS A 263 -8.96 12.03 12.62
CA LYS A 263 -10.18 12.67 12.10
C LYS A 263 -9.86 13.40 10.81
N TYR A 264 -10.49 12.97 9.74
CA TYR A 264 -10.37 13.54 8.42
C TYR A 264 -11.72 14.05 7.95
N ASN A 265 -11.84 15.36 7.72
CA ASN A 265 -13.08 15.95 7.22
C ASN A 265 -13.40 15.37 5.84
N ALA A 266 -14.68 15.25 5.49
CA ALA A 266 -15.10 14.74 4.18
C ALA A 266 -14.53 15.56 3.01
N GLY A 267 -14.45 16.88 3.16
CA GLY A 267 -13.89 17.79 2.14
C GLY A 267 -12.37 18.05 2.27
N PHE A 268 -11.64 17.34 3.14
CA PHE A 268 -10.18 17.40 3.11
C PHE A 268 -9.68 16.64 1.89
N SER A 269 -9.00 17.34 0.99
CA SER A 269 -8.50 16.78 -0.28
C SER A 269 -6.99 16.85 -0.33
N THR A 270 -6.38 15.72 -0.63
CA THR A 270 -4.95 15.58 -0.90
C THR A 270 -4.74 14.60 -2.04
N PHE A 271 -3.82 14.91 -2.96
CA PHE A 271 -3.50 14.03 -4.10
C PHE A 271 -2.39 13.04 -3.77
N TYR A 272 -1.47 13.42 -2.89
CA TYR A 272 -0.30 12.63 -2.51
C TYR A 272 -0.29 12.21 -1.04
N GLY A 273 -1.26 12.65 -0.25
CA GLY A 273 -1.37 12.28 1.15
C GLY A 273 -1.95 10.88 1.34
N GLN A 274 -1.43 10.19 2.33
CA GLN A 274 -1.91 8.89 2.78
C GLN A 274 -1.66 8.74 4.29
N GLY A 275 -2.50 9.42 5.06
CA GLY A 275 -2.53 9.27 6.51
C GLY A 275 -3.03 7.87 6.91
N PRO A 276 -2.73 7.42 8.14
CA PRO A 276 -3.24 6.14 8.65
C PRO A 276 -4.76 6.12 8.65
N GLY A 277 -5.36 5.16 7.96
CA GLY A 277 -6.80 5.05 7.81
C GLY A 277 -7.23 3.68 7.28
N THR A 278 -8.53 3.49 7.18
CA THR A 278 -9.12 2.27 6.59
C THR A 278 -9.50 2.46 5.13
N GLY A 279 -9.72 3.70 4.71
CA GLY A 279 -9.97 4.07 3.33
C GLY A 279 -8.70 4.22 2.50
N SER A 280 -8.86 4.33 1.20
CA SER A 280 -7.77 4.63 0.25
C SER A 280 -7.41 6.12 0.20
N LYS A 281 -8.25 7.00 0.76
CA LYS A 281 -8.10 8.45 0.81
C LYS A 281 -8.00 8.93 2.26
N THR A 282 -7.27 10.02 2.48
CA THR A 282 -7.23 10.74 3.76
C THR A 282 -8.41 11.72 3.84
N SER A 283 -9.62 11.21 3.85
CA SER A 283 -10.85 12.00 3.94
C SER A 283 -12.00 11.16 4.51
N ASN A 284 -13.05 11.84 5.04
CA ASN A 284 -14.30 11.22 5.47
C ASN A 284 -14.13 10.08 6.46
N GLU A 285 -13.23 10.20 7.44
CA GLU A 285 -13.01 9.16 8.43
C GLU A 285 -12.69 9.75 9.81
N THR A 286 -13.36 9.26 10.85
CA THR A 286 -12.97 9.44 12.25
C THR A 286 -12.70 8.08 12.84
N GLY A 287 -11.56 7.88 13.46
CA GLY A 287 -11.19 6.56 13.99
C GLY A 287 -10.40 6.63 15.28
N LEU A 288 -10.59 5.61 16.10
CA LEU A 288 -9.82 5.36 17.31
C LEU A 288 -9.31 3.93 17.28
N LEU A 289 -7.99 3.81 17.35
CA LEU A 289 -7.29 2.55 17.41
C LEU A 289 -6.60 2.40 18.75
N GLY A 290 -6.72 1.23 19.36
CA GLY A 290 -5.86 0.78 20.43
C GLY A 290 -5.26 -0.56 20.09
N ASN A 291 -3.96 -0.76 20.33
CA ASN A 291 -3.31 -2.06 20.20
C ASN A 291 -2.23 -2.27 21.25
N PHE A 292 -1.86 -3.52 21.43
CA PHE A 292 -0.76 -3.91 22.30
C PHE A 292 0.06 -5.05 21.73
N THR A 293 1.29 -5.14 22.21
CA THR A 293 2.18 -6.29 22.00
C THR A 293 2.80 -6.66 23.35
N PHE A 294 2.66 -7.91 23.75
CA PHE A 294 3.10 -8.43 25.05
C PHE A 294 3.87 -9.73 24.89
N GLU A 295 5.07 -9.78 25.43
CA GLU A 295 5.83 -11.01 25.62
C GLU A 295 5.40 -11.65 26.95
N ALA A 296 4.42 -12.56 26.87
CA ALA A 296 3.80 -13.20 28.04
C ALA A 296 4.76 -14.15 28.74
N ALA A 297 5.61 -14.84 27.95
CA ALA A 297 6.69 -15.71 28.43
C ALA A 297 7.80 -15.70 27.39
N ARG A 298 8.93 -16.30 27.72
CA ARG A 298 10.03 -16.45 26.76
C ARG A 298 9.53 -17.11 25.49
N HIS A 299 9.71 -16.44 24.35
CA HIS A 299 9.27 -16.91 23.03
C HIS A 299 7.73 -17.00 22.82
N LEU A 300 6.92 -16.50 23.75
CA LEU A 300 5.47 -16.40 23.62
C LEU A 300 5.02 -14.95 23.54
N PHE A 301 4.55 -14.54 22.37
CA PHE A 301 4.07 -13.17 22.09
C PHE A 301 2.57 -13.19 21.88
N ILE A 302 1.87 -12.30 22.57
CA ILE A 302 0.46 -12.02 22.40
C ILE A 302 0.33 -10.58 21.92
N SER A 303 -0.34 -10.37 20.82
CA SER A 303 -0.62 -9.03 20.30
C SER A 303 -2.07 -8.93 19.88
N GLY A 304 -2.63 -7.75 20.01
CA GLY A 304 -3.99 -7.54 19.61
C GLY A 304 -4.34 -6.07 19.54
N GLY A 305 -5.48 -5.78 18.93
CA GLY A 305 -5.96 -4.41 18.81
C GLY A 305 -7.39 -4.34 18.33
N CYS A 306 -7.95 -3.15 18.52
CA CYS A 306 -9.27 -2.76 18.09
C CYS A 306 -9.20 -1.40 17.41
N ASP A 307 -9.80 -1.28 16.25
CA ASP A 307 -9.94 -0.05 15.49
C ASP A 307 -11.43 0.19 15.22
N ILE A 308 -11.95 1.27 15.77
CA ILE A 308 -13.33 1.71 15.60
C ILE A 308 -13.29 2.92 14.68
N GLN A 309 -14.05 2.89 13.61
CA GLN A 309 -14.12 3.98 12.64
C GLN A 309 -15.55 4.37 12.32
N SER A 310 -15.78 5.66 12.11
CA SER A 310 -17.00 6.21 11.56
C SER A 310 -16.72 7.03 10.31
N PHE A 311 -17.67 7.02 9.41
CA PHE A 311 -17.66 7.76 8.14
C PHE A 311 -18.84 8.72 8.17
N PRO A 312 -18.60 10.00 8.47
CA PRO A 312 -19.68 11.00 8.62
C PRO A 312 -20.44 11.27 7.33
N TRP A 313 -19.86 10.98 6.17
CA TRP A 313 -20.48 11.12 4.87
C TRP A 313 -20.55 9.80 4.12
N LEU A 314 -21.27 9.78 3.02
CA LEU A 314 -21.43 8.64 2.11
C LEU A 314 -20.07 8.13 1.63
N LYS A 315 -20.02 6.86 1.28
CA LYS A 315 -18.84 6.23 0.68
C LYS A 315 -19.28 5.11 -0.27
N TYR A 316 -18.37 4.61 -1.06
CA TYR A 316 -18.64 3.51 -1.99
C TYR A 316 -19.44 2.38 -1.34
N ARG A 317 -20.60 2.06 -1.90
CA ARG A 317 -21.60 1.08 -1.43
C ARG A 317 -22.19 1.42 -0.04
N CYS A 318 -22.27 2.68 0.30
CA CYS A 318 -22.82 3.14 1.57
C CYS A 318 -23.50 4.51 1.39
N SER A 319 -24.80 4.52 1.12
CA SER A 319 -25.62 5.70 0.82
C SER A 319 -26.07 6.48 2.07
N ALA A 320 -25.50 6.20 3.23
CA ALA A 320 -25.71 6.94 4.46
C ALA A 320 -24.44 6.95 5.33
N PRO A 321 -24.32 7.84 6.34
CA PRO A 321 -23.24 7.77 7.32
C PRO A 321 -23.12 6.39 7.94
N SER A 322 -21.89 5.91 8.10
CA SER A 322 -21.66 4.52 8.46
C SER A 322 -20.51 4.35 9.45
N TYR A 323 -20.38 3.17 10.01
CA TYR A 323 -19.30 2.84 10.93
C TYR A 323 -18.72 1.45 10.63
N GLY A 324 -17.57 1.19 11.20
CA GLY A 324 -16.92 -0.12 11.12
C GLY A 324 -16.10 -0.42 12.36
N VAL A 325 -15.83 -1.69 12.58
CA VAL A 325 -14.98 -2.18 13.66
C VAL A 325 -14.04 -3.24 13.10
N ARG A 326 -12.77 -3.16 13.47
CA ARG A 326 -11.79 -4.21 13.18
C ARG A 326 -11.12 -4.61 14.48
N GLN A 327 -11.01 -5.90 14.70
CA GLN A 327 -10.31 -6.47 15.85
C GLN A 327 -9.40 -7.59 15.37
N GLU A 328 -8.25 -7.71 15.98
CA GLU A 328 -7.34 -8.82 15.80
C GLU A 328 -6.73 -9.22 17.13
N LEU A 329 -6.66 -10.53 17.37
CA LEU A 329 -5.86 -11.14 18.44
C LEU A 329 -4.92 -12.13 17.78
N ARG A 330 -3.64 -12.08 18.09
CA ARG A 330 -2.61 -12.94 17.55
C ARG A 330 -1.73 -13.49 18.65
N ILE A 331 -1.48 -14.78 18.59
CA ILE A 331 -0.57 -15.51 19.47
C ILE A 331 0.54 -16.08 18.59
N ARG A 332 1.78 -15.79 18.94
CA ARG A 332 2.96 -16.34 18.31
C ARG A 332 3.81 -17.06 19.37
N PHE A 333 4.07 -18.32 19.14
CA PHE A 333 4.90 -19.16 20.00
C PHE A 333 6.08 -19.73 19.21
N MET A 334 7.29 -19.48 19.67
CA MET A 334 8.54 -19.91 19.05
C MET A 334 9.35 -20.74 20.06
N PRO A 335 8.97 -22.01 20.33
CA PRO A 335 9.66 -22.83 21.33
C PRO A 335 11.14 -23.04 21.01
N SER A 336 11.53 -22.90 19.77
CA SER A 336 12.93 -22.95 19.33
C SER A 336 13.11 -22.07 18.08
N GLU A 337 14.34 -21.81 17.68
CA GLU A 337 14.68 -21.13 16.43
C GLU A 337 14.16 -21.88 15.18
N LYS A 338 13.93 -23.19 15.32
CA LYS A 338 13.48 -24.05 14.22
C LYS A 338 11.97 -24.18 14.11
N LEU A 339 11.23 -23.89 15.18
CA LEU A 339 9.80 -24.16 15.24
C LEU A 339 9.03 -22.89 15.65
N SER A 340 8.04 -22.50 14.86
CA SER A 340 7.14 -21.40 15.17
C SER A 340 5.70 -21.78 14.90
N PHE A 341 4.82 -21.37 15.81
CA PHE A 341 3.37 -21.42 15.68
C PHE A 341 2.82 -20.00 15.68
N ASP A 342 1.87 -19.73 14.83
CA ASP A 342 1.19 -18.43 14.74
C ASP A 342 -0.30 -18.70 14.60
N ALA A 343 -1.11 -18.16 15.51
CA ALA A 343 -2.56 -18.22 15.46
C ALA A 343 -3.13 -16.81 15.55
N SER A 344 -4.14 -16.48 14.75
CA SER A 344 -4.82 -15.20 14.82
C SER A 344 -6.32 -15.33 14.59
N TYR A 345 -7.08 -14.54 15.35
CA TYR A 345 -8.49 -14.31 15.16
C TYR A 345 -8.72 -12.89 14.71
N ASN A 346 -9.44 -12.73 13.60
CA ASN A 346 -9.77 -11.43 13.01
C ASN A 346 -11.29 -11.27 12.96
N TYR A 347 -11.78 -10.17 13.48
CA TYR A 347 -13.17 -9.72 13.37
C TYR A 347 -13.23 -8.41 12.61
N ARG A 348 -14.13 -8.32 11.63
CA ARG A 348 -14.42 -7.10 10.89
C ARG A 348 -15.91 -6.92 10.74
N LEU A 349 -16.40 -5.74 11.14
CA LEU A 349 -17.73 -5.24 10.86
C LEU A 349 -17.63 -4.06 9.91
N SER A 350 -18.46 -4.04 8.88
CA SER A 350 -18.63 -2.91 7.97
C SER A 350 -20.10 -2.77 7.59
N MET A 351 -20.53 -1.52 7.33
CA MET A 351 -21.84 -1.23 6.80
C MET A 351 -21.78 -1.20 5.27
N VAL A 352 -22.77 -1.75 4.61
CA VAL A 352 -22.98 -1.68 3.15
C VAL A 352 -24.47 -1.49 2.86
N ASP A 353 -24.79 -0.95 1.70
CA ASP A 353 -26.17 -0.85 1.24
C ASP A 353 -26.72 -2.25 0.90
N ASN A 354 -27.94 -2.50 1.30
CA ASN A 354 -28.66 -3.71 0.90
C ASN A 354 -29.19 -3.53 -0.53
N ALA A 355 -28.63 -4.29 -1.46
CA ALA A 355 -28.98 -4.21 -2.88
C ALA A 355 -30.43 -4.64 -3.19
N ALA A 356 -31.12 -5.31 -2.28
CA ALA A 356 -32.49 -5.76 -2.45
C ALA A 356 -33.53 -4.66 -2.17
N THR A 357 -33.14 -3.57 -1.50
CA THR A 357 -34.03 -2.45 -1.15
C THR A 357 -34.21 -1.53 -2.35
N LYS A 358 -35.47 -1.27 -2.76
CA LYS A 358 -35.80 -0.28 -3.79
C LYS A 358 -35.82 1.12 -3.18
N GLY A 359 -35.30 2.12 -3.92
CA GLY A 359 -35.22 3.51 -3.47
C GLY A 359 -33.94 3.81 -2.71
N ILE A 360 -34.02 4.47 -1.55
CA ILE A 360 -32.86 4.72 -0.68
C ILE A 360 -32.53 3.40 0.02
N PRO A 361 -31.35 2.82 -0.21
CA PRO A 361 -31.01 1.51 0.34
C PRO A 361 -30.92 1.54 1.87
N ASP A 362 -31.49 0.53 2.53
CA ASP A 362 -31.21 0.26 3.93
C ASP A 362 -29.78 -0.23 4.10
N GLN A 363 -29.14 0.17 5.18
CA GLN A 363 -27.79 -0.30 5.50
C GLN A 363 -27.81 -1.64 6.23
N GLU A 364 -27.02 -2.55 5.73
CA GLU A 364 -26.81 -3.87 6.29
C GLU A 364 -25.42 -4.01 6.92
N LYS A 365 -25.34 -4.74 8.03
CA LYS A 365 -24.08 -5.07 8.69
C LYS A 365 -23.45 -6.31 8.06
N VAL A 366 -22.31 -6.13 7.43
CA VAL A 366 -21.46 -7.25 6.98
C VAL A 366 -20.40 -7.54 8.03
N ILE A 367 -20.45 -8.72 8.62
CA ILE A 367 -19.49 -9.17 9.64
C ILE A 367 -18.68 -10.32 9.04
N THR A 368 -17.36 -10.23 9.15
CA THR A 368 -16.47 -11.35 8.81
C THR A 368 -15.64 -11.74 10.02
N ARG A 369 -15.55 -13.04 10.29
CA ARG A 369 -14.70 -13.65 11.31
C ARG A 369 -13.73 -14.58 10.62
N THR A 370 -12.42 -14.44 10.90
CA THR A 370 -11.39 -15.28 10.28
C THR A 370 -10.46 -15.80 11.35
N LEU A 371 -10.38 -17.12 11.45
CA LEU A 371 -9.37 -17.83 12.24
C LEU A 371 -8.26 -18.28 11.30
N LYS A 372 -7.02 -17.98 11.64
CA LYS A 372 -5.82 -18.42 10.91
C LYS A 372 -4.89 -19.14 11.86
N SER A 373 -4.38 -20.27 11.44
CA SER A 373 -3.37 -21.03 12.18
C SER A 373 -2.27 -21.47 11.25
N SER A 374 -1.03 -21.30 11.65
CA SER A 374 0.12 -21.76 10.87
C SER A 374 1.23 -22.29 11.76
N ALA A 375 1.93 -23.30 11.25
CA ALA A 375 3.13 -23.84 11.82
C ALA A 375 4.26 -23.81 10.79
N ARG A 376 5.46 -23.45 11.21
CA ARG A 376 6.67 -23.51 10.39
C ARG A 376 7.75 -24.27 11.14
N TYR A 377 8.33 -25.26 10.47
CA TYR A 377 9.38 -26.08 11.02
C TYR A 377 10.59 -26.16 10.09
N SER A 378 11.74 -25.70 10.57
CA SER A 378 13.03 -25.82 9.88
C SER A 378 13.71 -27.09 10.35
N ILE A 379 13.55 -28.18 9.59
CA ILE A 379 14.10 -29.50 9.91
C ILE A 379 15.64 -29.42 9.95
N GLN A 380 16.19 -28.74 8.95
CA GLN A 380 17.62 -28.44 8.83
C GLN A 380 17.75 -27.00 8.30
N ASN A 381 18.96 -26.46 8.30
CA ASN A 381 19.21 -25.11 7.80
C ASN A 381 18.80 -24.90 6.32
N ASN A 382 18.61 -25.99 5.59
CA ASN A 382 18.28 -25.97 4.17
C ASN A 382 16.87 -26.49 3.84
N LEU A 383 16.09 -26.98 4.82
CA LEU A 383 14.72 -27.49 4.61
C LEU A 383 13.77 -26.88 5.62
N THR A 384 12.77 -26.15 5.13
CA THR A 384 11.69 -25.59 5.96
C THR A 384 10.35 -26.07 5.41
N LEU A 385 9.51 -26.57 6.30
CA LEU A 385 8.12 -26.92 6.03
C LEU A 385 7.21 -25.86 6.65
N GLY A 386 6.14 -25.51 5.97
CA GLY A 386 5.11 -24.60 6.43
C GLY A 386 3.72 -25.16 6.18
N THR A 387 2.88 -25.17 7.20
CA THR A 387 1.46 -25.55 7.09
C THR A 387 0.60 -24.38 7.54
N ARG A 388 -0.51 -24.13 6.87
CA ARG A 388 -1.48 -23.12 7.28
C ARG A 388 -2.90 -23.53 6.98
N ILE A 389 -3.78 -23.23 7.92
CA ILE A 389 -5.23 -23.39 7.83
C ILE A 389 -5.85 -22.02 8.12
N ASP A 390 -6.72 -21.54 7.22
CA ASP A 390 -7.57 -20.38 7.47
C ASP A 390 -9.03 -20.83 7.35
N TYR A 391 -9.86 -20.36 8.27
CA TYR A 391 -11.30 -20.54 8.27
C TYR A 391 -11.99 -19.20 8.43
N LYS A 392 -12.94 -18.89 7.55
CA LYS A 392 -13.65 -17.61 7.50
C LYS A 392 -15.15 -17.85 7.46
N ILE A 393 -15.90 -17.02 8.20
CA ILE A 393 -17.36 -16.95 8.15
C ILE A 393 -17.74 -15.50 7.85
N ALA A 394 -18.71 -15.30 6.97
CA ALA A 394 -19.28 -14.00 6.65
C ALA A 394 -20.79 -13.97 6.89
N TYR A 395 -21.26 -12.92 7.55
CA TYR A 395 -22.67 -12.65 7.83
C TYR A 395 -23.11 -11.39 7.09
N PRO A 396 -24.39 -11.29 6.67
CA PRO A 396 -25.53 -12.13 7.04
C PRO A 396 -25.68 -13.42 6.25
N SER A 397 -24.97 -13.59 5.12
CA SER A 397 -25.13 -14.76 4.23
C SER A 397 -24.84 -16.11 4.91
N GLY A 398 -24.12 -16.12 6.03
CA GLY A 398 -23.63 -17.33 6.67
C GLY A 398 -22.56 -18.07 5.88
N SER A 399 -22.02 -17.43 4.80
CA SER A 399 -21.06 -18.04 3.89
C SER A 399 -19.74 -18.34 4.58
N ARG A 400 -19.15 -19.48 4.23
CA ARG A 400 -17.95 -20.03 4.82
C ARG A 400 -16.84 -20.15 3.78
N GLY A 401 -15.61 -20.00 4.22
CA GLY A 401 -14.44 -20.25 3.41
C GLY A 401 -13.37 -20.96 4.21
N MET A 402 -12.71 -21.92 3.61
CA MET A 402 -11.60 -22.65 4.21
C MET A 402 -10.45 -22.81 3.22
N ILE A 403 -9.25 -22.69 3.71
CA ILE A 403 -8.04 -23.09 2.98
C ILE A 403 -7.14 -23.94 3.86
N LEU A 404 -6.45 -24.86 3.23
CA LEU A 404 -5.35 -25.63 3.80
C LEU A 404 -4.21 -25.61 2.79
N PHE A 405 -3.01 -25.21 3.20
CA PHE A 405 -1.85 -25.37 2.35
C PHE A 405 -0.62 -25.96 3.09
N GLN A 406 0.17 -26.64 2.30
CA GLN A 406 1.50 -27.12 2.67
C GLN A 406 2.53 -26.44 1.79
N GLU A 407 3.59 -25.90 2.41
CA GLU A 407 4.70 -25.23 1.74
C GLU A 407 6.01 -25.90 2.09
N ILE A 408 6.88 -26.03 1.11
CA ILE A 408 8.25 -26.54 1.25
C ILE A 408 9.22 -25.49 0.71
N ASN A 409 10.25 -25.19 1.48
CA ASN A 409 11.39 -24.41 1.04
C ASN A 409 12.65 -25.28 1.21
N TYR A 410 13.34 -25.56 0.11
CA TYR A 410 14.53 -26.39 0.10
C TYR A 410 15.67 -25.72 -0.66
N SER A 411 16.81 -25.55 0.01
CA SER A 411 18.07 -25.09 -0.58
C SER A 411 19.02 -26.27 -0.75
N PHE A 412 19.40 -26.55 -1.98
CA PHE A 412 20.35 -27.63 -2.25
C PHE A 412 21.74 -27.30 -1.71
N ARG A 413 22.43 -28.31 -1.18
CA ARG A 413 23.76 -28.11 -0.59
C ARG A 413 24.89 -28.09 -1.61
N ARG A 414 24.75 -28.87 -2.70
CA ARG A 414 25.80 -29.07 -3.73
C ARG A 414 25.64 -28.13 -4.92
N VAL A 415 24.43 -27.66 -5.19
CA VAL A 415 24.14 -26.73 -6.28
C VAL A 415 23.48 -25.47 -5.70
N PRO A 416 23.79 -24.28 -6.18
CA PRO A 416 23.27 -23.02 -5.61
C PRO A 416 21.83 -22.77 -6.08
N VAL A 417 20.95 -23.73 -5.81
CA VAL A 417 19.51 -23.70 -6.15
C VAL A 417 18.68 -23.74 -4.89
N THR A 418 17.66 -22.90 -4.82
CA THR A 418 16.62 -22.91 -3.79
C THR A 418 15.26 -23.06 -4.47
N ILE A 419 14.44 -23.98 -3.96
CA ILE A 419 13.09 -24.25 -4.46
C ILE A 419 12.07 -23.92 -3.37
N TRP A 420 11.00 -23.24 -3.74
CA TRP A 420 9.77 -23.07 -2.98
C TRP A 420 8.66 -23.78 -3.73
N ALA A 421 7.93 -24.63 -3.05
CA ALA A 421 6.75 -25.28 -3.59
C ALA A 421 5.60 -25.17 -2.59
N ARG A 422 4.39 -24.92 -3.08
CA ARG A 422 3.18 -24.92 -2.26
C ARG A 422 2.07 -25.63 -3.00
N TYR A 423 1.29 -26.40 -2.25
CA TYR A 423 0.01 -26.92 -2.66
C TYR A 423 -1.06 -26.45 -1.68
N CYS A 424 -2.12 -25.85 -2.19
CA CYS A 424 -3.22 -25.27 -1.44
C CYS A 424 -4.54 -25.84 -1.97
N ILE A 425 -5.39 -26.30 -1.08
CA ILE A 425 -6.79 -26.63 -1.36
C ILE A 425 -7.68 -25.56 -0.72
N PHE A 426 -8.75 -25.19 -1.39
CA PHE A 426 -9.68 -24.20 -0.89
C PHE A 426 -11.12 -24.54 -1.28
N ASN A 427 -12.03 -24.14 -0.39
CA ASN A 427 -13.46 -24.18 -0.63
C ASN A 427 -14.10 -22.96 0.00
N THR A 428 -14.84 -22.16 -0.78
CA THR A 428 -15.55 -20.96 -0.32
C THR A 428 -16.92 -20.88 -0.98
N ASP A 429 -17.93 -20.55 -0.18
CA ASP A 429 -19.32 -20.55 -0.65
C ASP A 429 -19.60 -19.41 -1.63
N ASP A 430 -19.01 -18.22 -1.39
CA ASP A 430 -19.21 -17.02 -2.19
C ASP A 430 -17.99 -16.08 -2.19
N TRP A 431 -18.14 -14.91 -2.86
CA TRP A 431 -17.09 -13.90 -2.92
C TRP A 431 -16.80 -13.23 -1.57
N LEU A 432 -17.74 -13.19 -0.61
CA LEU A 432 -17.50 -12.63 0.74
C LEU A 432 -16.61 -13.53 1.59
N SER A 433 -16.73 -14.84 1.39
CA SER A 433 -15.96 -15.85 2.12
C SER A 433 -14.57 -16.12 1.51
N ARG A 434 -14.21 -15.52 0.34
CA ARG A 434 -12.89 -15.68 -0.28
C ARG A 434 -11.75 -15.40 0.70
N ILE A 435 -10.64 -16.10 0.53
CA ILE A 435 -9.46 -16.00 1.37
C ILE A 435 -8.26 -15.57 0.52
N TYR A 436 -7.45 -14.68 1.07
CA TYR A 436 -6.23 -14.21 0.44
C TYR A 436 -5.00 -14.85 1.08
N THR A 437 -4.07 -15.32 0.25
CA THR A 437 -2.81 -15.90 0.71
C THR A 437 -1.63 -15.24 0.03
N TYR A 438 -0.60 -14.89 0.80
CA TYR A 438 0.67 -14.47 0.23
C TYR A 438 1.41 -15.68 -0.35
N GLU A 439 2.02 -15.51 -1.50
CA GLU A 439 2.92 -16.48 -2.14
C GLU A 439 4.31 -15.89 -2.34
N ASN A 440 5.34 -16.73 -2.26
CA ASN A 440 6.67 -16.32 -2.68
C ASN A 440 6.65 -16.00 -4.18
N ASP A 441 7.32 -14.90 -4.56
CA ASP A 441 7.32 -14.42 -5.94
C ASP A 441 8.70 -13.87 -6.33
N LEU A 442 8.84 -13.47 -7.58
CA LEU A 442 10.03 -12.82 -8.10
C LEU A 442 10.29 -11.50 -7.35
N LEU A 443 11.51 -10.99 -7.40
CA LEU A 443 11.81 -9.67 -6.86
C LEU A 443 11.01 -8.61 -7.61
N TYR A 444 10.48 -7.64 -6.87
CA TYR A 444 9.61 -6.55 -7.39
C TYR A 444 8.25 -7.02 -7.91
N SER A 445 7.88 -8.26 -7.64
CA SER A 445 6.55 -8.82 -7.89
C SER A 445 5.91 -9.18 -6.55
N PHE A 446 4.58 -9.05 -6.48
CA PHE A 446 3.82 -9.33 -5.27
C PHE A 446 2.59 -10.16 -5.63
N SER A 447 2.50 -11.37 -5.08
CA SER A 447 1.41 -12.29 -5.35
C SER A 447 0.58 -12.54 -4.10
N ILE A 448 -0.68 -12.11 -4.14
CA ILE A 448 -1.69 -12.42 -3.13
C ILE A 448 -2.97 -12.84 -3.84
N PRO A 449 -3.05 -14.08 -4.36
CA PRO A 449 -4.24 -14.55 -5.02
C PRO A 449 -5.44 -14.55 -4.08
N ALA A 450 -6.60 -14.16 -4.65
CA ALA A 450 -7.90 -14.31 -4.02
C ALA A 450 -8.42 -15.71 -4.35
N LEU A 451 -8.54 -16.58 -3.36
CA LEU A 451 -9.06 -17.93 -3.51
C LEU A 451 -10.57 -17.90 -3.25
N ALA A 452 -11.36 -18.13 -4.30
CA ALA A 452 -12.81 -18.12 -4.28
C ALA A 452 -13.36 -19.32 -5.07
N GLY A 453 -14.47 -19.91 -4.61
CA GLY A 453 -15.02 -21.17 -5.14
C GLY A 453 -14.37 -22.39 -4.51
N GLU A 454 -14.44 -23.52 -5.19
CA GLU A 454 -13.82 -24.78 -4.78
C GLU A 454 -12.71 -25.16 -5.75
N GLY A 455 -11.52 -25.51 -5.22
CA GLY A 455 -10.41 -25.84 -6.09
C GLY A 455 -9.09 -26.04 -5.37
N SER A 456 -8.04 -26.03 -6.18
CA SER A 456 -6.67 -26.08 -5.71
C SER A 456 -5.80 -25.01 -6.39
N ARG A 457 -4.76 -24.58 -5.68
CA ARG A 457 -3.71 -23.72 -6.23
C ARG A 457 -2.35 -24.25 -5.83
N SER A 458 -1.51 -24.43 -6.83
CA SER A 458 -0.13 -24.83 -6.62
C SER A 458 0.84 -23.83 -7.24
N TYR A 459 2.02 -23.71 -6.68
CA TYR A 459 3.13 -23.07 -7.34
C TYR A 459 4.47 -23.73 -7.00
N VAL A 460 5.39 -23.61 -7.94
CA VAL A 460 6.80 -23.95 -7.76
C VAL A 460 7.62 -22.75 -8.22
N MET A 461 8.56 -22.32 -7.38
CA MET A 461 9.51 -21.27 -7.72
C MET A 461 10.93 -21.79 -7.47
N ALA A 462 11.79 -21.64 -8.47
CA ALA A 462 13.20 -21.97 -8.37
C ALA A 462 14.04 -20.68 -8.45
N LYS A 463 15.05 -20.57 -7.59
CA LYS A 463 16.09 -19.56 -7.63
C LYS A 463 17.42 -20.26 -7.83
N TRP A 464 18.10 -19.93 -8.91
CA TRP A 464 19.41 -20.44 -9.24
C TRP A 464 20.44 -19.32 -9.28
N LYS A 465 21.42 -19.35 -8.36
CA LYS A 465 22.58 -18.46 -8.38
C LYS A 465 23.61 -19.04 -9.35
N ILE A 466 23.55 -18.58 -10.60
CA ILE A 466 24.38 -19.10 -11.70
C ILE A 466 25.86 -18.82 -11.43
N SER A 467 26.14 -17.63 -10.89
CA SER A 467 27.47 -17.18 -10.49
C SER A 467 27.37 -16.22 -9.31
N ASP A 468 28.51 -15.69 -8.82
CA ASP A 468 28.49 -14.69 -7.76
C ASP A 468 27.85 -13.36 -8.18
N PHE A 469 27.73 -13.13 -9.46
CA PHE A 469 27.17 -11.91 -10.03
C PHE A 469 25.89 -12.13 -10.86
N ALA A 470 25.33 -13.36 -10.94
CA ALA A 470 24.14 -13.65 -11.74
C ALA A 470 23.18 -14.64 -11.07
N GLU A 471 21.90 -14.34 -11.14
CA GLU A 471 20.81 -15.12 -10.54
C GLU A 471 19.64 -15.23 -11.53
N LEU A 472 19.08 -16.42 -11.67
CA LEU A 472 17.86 -16.70 -12.41
C LEU A 472 16.78 -17.15 -11.44
N ARG A 473 15.57 -16.61 -11.60
CA ARG A 473 14.36 -17.08 -10.91
C ARG A 473 13.29 -17.44 -11.92
N ILE A 474 12.61 -18.54 -11.68
CA ILE A 474 11.48 -18.99 -12.49
C ILE A 474 10.38 -19.41 -11.51
N LYS A 475 9.16 -18.94 -11.74
CA LYS A 475 7.94 -19.35 -11.02
C LYS A 475 6.91 -19.86 -12.01
N TYR A 476 6.33 -21.00 -11.71
CA TYR A 476 5.12 -21.53 -12.34
C TYR A 476 4.04 -21.66 -11.28
N GLY A 477 2.86 -21.17 -11.57
CA GLY A 477 1.69 -21.26 -10.70
C GLY A 477 0.47 -21.73 -11.48
N MET A 478 -0.37 -22.54 -10.88
CA MET A 478 -1.60 -23.08 -11.47
C MET A 478 -2.74 -22.98 -10.47
N THR A 479 -3.89 -22.50 -10.91
CA THR A 479 -5.15 -22.56 -10.18
C THR A 479 -6.11 -23.43 -10.96
N SER A 480 -6.69 -24.42 -10.30
CA SER A 480 -7.70 -25.32 -10.86
C SER A 480 -8.99 -25.20 -10.04
N LEU A 481 -10.07 -24.81 -10.68
CA LEU A 481 -11.40 -24.71 -10.06
C LEU A 481 -12.21 -25.95 -10.40
N VAL A 482 -12.93 -26.49 -9.41
CA VAL A 482 -13.91 -27.56 -9.62
C VAL A 482 -15.15 -26.95 -10.25
N ALA A 483 -15.52 -27.40 -11.44
CA ALA A 483 -16.70 -26.91 -12.12
C ALA A 483 -17.96 -27.37 -11.42
N LYS A 484 -18.86 -26.43 -11.08
CA LYS A 484 -20.23 -26.78 -10.65
C LYS A 484 -21.16 -27.07 -11.83
N GLU A 485 -20.87 -26.56 -13.05
CA GLU A 485 -21.72 -26.73 -14.23
C GLU A 485 -21.03 -26.78 -15.62
N LYS A 486 -19.75 -26.46 -15.75
CA LYS A 486 -18.94 -26.53 -16.99
C LYS A 486 -17.49 -26.78 -16.67
N SER A 487 -16.72 -27.30 -17.65
CA SER A 487 -15.27 -27.64 -17.52
C SER A 487 -14.49 -26.64 -16.65
N GLY A 488 -13.86 -27.16 -15.61
CA GLY A 488 -13.08 -26.33 -14.66
C GLY A 488 -12.11 -25.42 -15.38
N GLU A 489 -12.15 -24.14 -15.04
CA GLU A 489 -11.19 -23.17 -15.58
C GLU A 489 -9.85 -23.36 -14.88
N ASN A 490 -8.84 -23.75 -15.66
CA ASN A 490 -7.46 -23.75 -15.22
C ASN A 490 -6.83 -22.39 -15.62
N THR A 491 -6.17 -21.78 -14.69
CA THR A 491 -5.40 -20.55 -14.94
C THR A 491 -3.95 -20.80 -14.61
N ASP A 492 -3.08 -20.63 -15.61
CA ASP A 492 -1.65 -20.83 -15.49
C ASP A 492 -0.89 -19.48 -15.48
N GLU A 493 0.15 -19.43 -14.70
CA GLU A 493 1.02 -18.26 -14.57
C GLU A 493 2.49 -18.71 -14.67
N ILE A 494 3.25 -18.11 -15.59
CA ILE A 494 4.69 -18.31 -15.70
C ILE A 494 5.37 -16.96 -15.53
N LYS A 495 6.35 -16.89 -14.63
CA LYS A 495 7.20 -15.72 -14.42
C LYS A 495 8.67 -16.11 -14.47
N MET A 496 9.49 -15.27 -15.09
CA MET A 496 10.94 -15.44 -15.14
C MET A 496 11.62 -14.11 -14.82
N GLN A 497 12.73 -14.17 -14.08
CA GLN A 497 13.57 -13.02 -13.77
C GLN A 497 15.03 -13.41 -13.88
N PHE A 498 15.78 -12.61 -14.64
CA PHE A 498 17.23 -12.68 -14.67
C PHE A 498 17.81 -11.42 -14.03
N ARG A 499 18.78 -11.59 -13.16
CA ARG A 499 19.44 -10.49 -12.44
C ARG A 499 20.93 -10.63 -12.54
N VAL A 500 21.59 -9.50 -12.85
CA VAL A 500 23.06 -9.39 -12.85
C VAL A 500 23.45 -8.21 -11.96
N TRP A 501 24.55 -8.34 -11.25
CA TRP A 501 25.16 -7.24 -10.46
C TRP A 501 26.67 -7.25 -10.64
N PHE A 502 27.27 -6.06 -10.61
CA PHE A 502 28.69 -5.83 -10.86
C PHE A 502 29.34 -5.21 -9.65
#